data_7c70ed5052023fd8366a47e67be6ef19
#
_entry.id   7c70ed5052023fd8366a47e67be6ef19
#
_cell.length_a   1.000
_cell.length_b   1.000
_cell.length_c   1.000
_cell.angle_alpha   90.00
_cell.angle_beta   90.00
_cell.angle_gamma   90.00
#
_symmetry.space_group_name_H-M   'P 1'
#
loop_
_entity.id
_entity.type
_entity.pdbx_description
1 polymer ?
#
loop_
_entity_poly.entity_id
_entity_poly.type
_entity_poly.pdbx_seq_one_letter_code
_entity_poly.pdbx_strand_id
1 'polypeptide(L)' 'MDLFKMLGQFKDMQSRMQAMQEEMSQRTFSALAGGGMVSADVDGKMQLKRIQIDPSIMNDKEMVEDLIVVAVAEAQKK' A
#
# COMPACT_ATOMS: atom_id res chain seq x y z
N MET A 1 33.64 -28.58 -3.53
CA MET A 1 32.68 -27.48 -3.44
C MET A 1 33.26 -26.35 -2.65
N ASP A 2 33.33 -25.17 -3.23
CA ASP A 2 33.97 -24.03 -2.60
C ASP A 2 33.00 -23.32 -1.66
N LEU A 3 33.32 -23.29 -0.38
CA LEU A 3 32.50 -22.68 0.66
C LEU A 3 32.32 -21.18 0.39
N PHE A 4 33.34 -20.52 -0.12
CA PHE A 4 33.28 -19.09 -0.45
C PHE A 4 32.30 -18.79 -1.59
N LYS A 5 32.17 -19.67 -2.57
CA LYS A 5 31.17 -19.53 -3.61
C LYS A 5 29.76 -19.64 -3.05
N MET A 6 29.52 -20.56 -2.14
CA MET A 6 28.23 -20.73 -1.49
C MET A 6 27.84 -19.49 -0.67
N LEU A 7 28.80 -18.92 0.06
CA LEU A 7 28.58 -17.70 0.83
C LEU A 7 28.27 -16.50 -0.08
N GLY A 8 28.97 -16.40 -1.22
CA GLY A 8 28.69 -15.35 -2.21
C GLY A 8 27.29 -15.45 -2.80
N GLN A 9 26.86 -16.65 -3.16
CA GLN A 9 25.49 -16.89 -3.65
C GLN A 9 24.43 -16.58 -2.60
N PHE A 10 24.69 -16.92 -1.36
CA PHE A 10 23.78 -16.62 -0.26
C PHE A 10 23.61 -15.10 -0.06
N LYS A 11 24.71 -14.36 -0.11
CA LYS A 11 24.67 -12.88 -0.04
C LYS A 11 23.89 -12.28 -1.20
N ASP A 12 24.06 -12.80 -2.40
CA ASP A 12 23.33 -12.34 -3.58
C ASP A 12 21.82 -12.56 -3.41
N MET A 13 21.43 -13.72 -2.89
CA MET A 13 20.02 -14.01 -2.62
C MET A 13 19.44 -13.04 -1.59
N GLN A 14 20.17 -12.76 -0.51
CA GLN A 14 19.73 -11.82 0.51
C GLN A 14 19.54 -10.41 -0.06
N SER A 15 20.49 -9.94 -0.87
CA SER A 15 20.39 -8.64 -1.53
C SER A 15 19.16 -8.55 -2.43
N ARG A 16 18.89 -9.61 -3.20
CA ARG A 16 17.71 -9.66 -4.08
C ARG A 16 16.42 -9.66 -3.30
N MET A 17 16.33 -10.43 -2.21
CA MET A 17 15.16 -10.45 -1.36
C MET A 17 14.91 -9.09 -0.72
N GLN A 18 15.96 -8.44 -0.26
CA GLN A 18 15.88 -7.11 0.34
C GLN A 18 15.38 -6.07 -0.67
N ALA A 19 15.92 -6.12 -1.89
CA ALA A 19 15.48 -5.24 -2.97
C ALA A 19 14.00 -5.47 -3.32
N MET A 20 13.58 -6.73 -3.38
CA MET A 20 12.17 -7.08 -3.62
C MET A 20 11.25 -6.56 -2.52
N GLN A 21 11.65 -6.66 -1.26
CA GLN A 21 10.87 -6.14 -0.13
C GLN A 21 10.77 -4.62 -0.18
N GLU A 22 11.85 -3.93 -0.50
CA GLU A 22 11.84 -2.48 -0.66
C GLU A 22 10.92 -2.06 -1.81
N GLU A 23 11.00 -2.75 -2.93
CA GLU A 23 10.14 -2.51 -4.09
C GLU A 23 8.67 -2.73 -3.76
N MET A 24 8.35 -3.81 -3.05
CA MET A 24 6.99 -4.10 -2.59
C MET A 24 6.48 -3.04 -1.62
N SER A 25 7.34 -2.56 -0.71
CA SER A 25 6.94 -1.53 0.27
C SER A 25 6.68 -0.18 -0.37
N GLN A 26 7.24 0.07 -1.56
CA GLN A 26 7.03 1.31 -2.30
C GLN A 26 5.82 1.26 -3.22
N ARG A 27 5.25 0.07 -3.45
CA ARG A 27 4.04 -0.04 -4.26
C ARG A 27 2.87 0.65 -3.58
N THR A 28 2.06 1.29 -4.38
CA THR A 28 0.85 1.96 -3.91
C THR A 28 -0.37 1.16 -4.36
N PHE A 29 -1.23 0.85 -3.41
CA PHE A 29 -2.50 0.19 -3.67
C PHE A 29 -3.61 1.19 -3.39
N SER A 30 -4.48 1.39 -4.37
CA SER A 30 -5.55 2.38 -4.28
C SER A 30 -6.91 1.70 -4.29
N ALA A 31 -7.85 2.26 -3.55
CA ALA A 31 -9.23 1.82 -3.55
C ALA A 31 -10.16 3.01 -3.51
N LEU A 32 -11.37 2.81 -4.02
CA LEU A 32 -12.40 3.83 -4.10
C LEU A 32 -13.60 3.40 -3.25
N ALA A 33 -14.30 4.38 -2.70
CA ALA A 33 -15.55 4.17 -1.99
C ALA A 33 -16.58 5.20 -2.42
N GLY A 34 -17.87 4.86 -2.29
CA GLY A 34 -18.95 5.76 -2.62
C GLY A 34 -18.98 6.16 -4.08
N GLY A 35 -18.69 5.24 -5.01
CA GLY A 35 -18.67 5.55 -6.44
C GLY A 35 -17.54 6.47 -6.87
N GLY A 36 -16.43 6.47 -6.12
CA GLY A 36 -15.27 7.30 -6.41
C GLY A 36 -15.23 8.61 -5.63
N MET A 37 -16.17 8.83 -4.71
CA MET A 37 -16.20 10.06 -3.90
C MET A 37 -15.05 10.14 -2.92
N VAL A 38 -14.55 9.01 -2.44
CA VAL A 38 -13.39 8.92 -1.57
C VAL A 38 -12.42 7.90 -2.13
N SER A 39 -11.14 8.24 -2.16
CA SER A 39 -10.09 7.29 -2.52
C SER A 39 -9.05 7.22 -1.43
N ALA A 40 -8.49 6.03 -1.22
CA ALA A 40 -7.42 5.80 -0.26
C ALA A 40 -6.25 5.12 -0.96
N ASP A 41 -5.04 5.60 -0.67
CA ASP A 41 -3.80 5.01 -1.18
C ASP A 41 -3.00 4.48 0.01
N VAL A 42 -2.62 3.20 -0.06
CA VAL A 42 -1.77 2.58 0.95
C VAL A 42 -0.52 2.01 0.28
N ASP A 43 0.56 1.88 1.03
CA ASP A 43 1.78 1.27 0.53
C ASP A 43 1.81 -0.25 0.78
N GLY A 44 2.91 -0.91 0.39
CA GLY A 44 3.08 -2.34 0.59
C GLY A 44 3.19 -2.76 2.05
N LYS A 45 3.39 -1.83 2.96
CA LYS A 45 3.37 -2.05 4.42
C LYS A 45 2.02 -1.78 5.04
N MET A 46 1.01 -1.54 4.23
CA MET A 46 -0.36 -1.20 4.63
C MET A 46 -0.49 0.13 5.35
N GLN A 47 0.48 1.03 5.15
CA GLN A 47 0.40 2.38 5.70
C GLN A 47 -0.40 3.26 4.75
N LEU A 48 -1.33 4.02 5.32
CA LEU A 48 -2.10 4.98 4.56
C LEU A 48 -1.18 6.13 4.12
N LYS A 49 -1.12 6.37 2.80
CA LYS A 49 -0.30 7.42 2.21
C LYS A 49 -1.10 8.65 1.86
N ARG A 50 -2.33 8.48 1.39
CA ARG A 50 -3.14 9.58 0.90
C ARG A 50 -4.62 9.24 0.96
N ILE A 51 -5.41 10.25 1.28
CA ILE A 51 -6.87 10.23 1.17
C ILE A 51 -7.28 11.39 0.27
N GLN A 52 -8.14 11.11 -0.71
CA GLN A 52 -8.76 12.14 -1.53
C GLN A 52 -10.26 12.07 -1.33
N ILE A 53 -10.88 13.22 -1.13
CA ILE A 53 -12.32 13.34 -0.87
C ILE A 53 -12.90 14.32 -1.89
N ASP A 54 -13.98 13.91 -2.57
CA ASP A 54 -14.68 14.80 -3.48
C ASP A 54 -15.30 15.96 -2.71
N PRO A 55 -15.09 17.22 -3.16
CA PRO A 55 -15.64 18.38 -2.46
C PRO A 55 -17.16 18.38 -2.32
N SER A 56 -17.86 17.68 -3.21
CA SER A 56 -19.34 17.64 -3.19
C SER A 56 -19.91 16.98 -1.93
N ILE A 57 -19.13 16.12 -1.25
CA ILE A 57 -19.58 15.42 -0.04
C ILE A 57 -19.01 16.01 1.25
N MET A 58 -18.23 17.07 1.17
CA MET A 58 -17.57 17.63 2.36
C MET A 58 -18.55 18.17 3.41
N ASN A 59 -19.78 18.47 3.02
CA ASN A 59 -20.82 18.93 3.94
C ASN A 59 -21.49 17.79 4.70
N ASP A 60 -21.26 16.54 4.30
CA ASP A 60 -21.85 15.37 4.95
C ASP A 60 -20.75 14.63 5.71
N LYS A 61 -20.55 15.06 6.94
CA LYS A 61 -19.48 14.54 7.80
C LYS A 61 -19.58 13.03 8.02
N GLU A 62 -20.79 12.53 8.27
CA GLU A 62 -21.00 11.10 8.54
C GLU A 62 -20.67 10.27 7.29
N MET A 63 -21.12 10.70 6.13
CA MET A 63 -20.80 10.02 4.87
C MET A 63 -19.30 9.99 4.64
N VAL A 64 -18.60 11.12 4.83
CA VAL A 64 -17.16 11.21 4.66
C VAL A 64 -16.45 10.23 5.59
N GLU A 65 -16.82 10.20 6.85
CA GLU A 65 -16.23 9.30 7.85
C GLU A 65 -16.41 7.83 7.46
N ASP A 66 -17.61 7.45 7.08
CA ASP A 66 -17.93 6.07 6.69
C ASP A 66 -17.19 5.66 5.41
N LEU A 67 -17.15 6.54 4.42
CA LEU A 67 -16.47 6.25 3.15
C LEU A 67 -14.97 6.16 3.32
N ILE A 68 -14.37 6.93 4.21
CA ILE A 68 -12.94 6.83 4.52
C ILE A 68 -12.63 5.44 5.09
N VAL A 69 -13.42 4.96 6.05
CA VAL A 69 -13.23 3.64 6.64
C VAL A 69 -13.30 2.55 5.57
N VAL A 70 -14.31 2.62 4.70
CA VAL A 70 -14.48 1.64 3.61
C VAL A 70 -13.31 1.70 2.64
N ALA A 71 -12.91 2.89 2.20
CA ALA A 71 -11.82 3.05 1.23
C ALA A 71 -10.49 2.52 1.77
N VAL A 72 -10.16 2.84 3.02
CA VAL A 72 -8.93 2.35 3.66
C VAL A 72 -8.96 0.84 3.79
N ALA A 73 -10.07 0.27 4.26
CA ALA A 73 -10.22 -1.18 4.40
C ALA A 73 -10.07 -1.89 3.06
N GLU A 74 -10.67 -1.37 2.00
CA GLU A 74 -10.55 -1.95 0.66
C GLU A 74 -9.13 -1.85 0.10
N ALA A 75 -8.45 -0.72 0.30
CA ALA A 75 -7.07 -0.56 -0.12
C ALA A 75 -6.13 -1.54 0.60
N GLN A 76 -6.36 -1.78 1.87
CA GLN A 76 -5.55 -2.69 2.67
C GLN A 76 -5.77 -4.17 2.33
N LYS A 77 -6.87 -4.49 1.67
CA LYS A 77 -7.14 -5.85 1.19
C LYS A 77 -6.36 -6.21 -0.07
N LYS A 78 -5.88 -5.25 -0.79
CA LYS A 78 -5.13 -5.49 -2.02
C LYS A 78 -3.68 -5.80 -1.73
#